data_8c1f272f6f6f919fa87413b950b6bf55
#
_entry.id   8c1f272f6f6f919fa87413b950b6bf55
#
_cell.length_a   1.000
_cell.length_b   1.000
_cell.length_c   1.000
_cell.angle_alpha   90.00
_cell.angle_beta   90.00
_cell.angle_gamma   90.00
#
_symmetry.space_group_name_H-M   'P 1'
#
loop_
_entity.id
_entity.type
_entity.pdbx_description
1 polymer ?
#
loop_
_entity_poly.entity_id
_entity_poly.type
_entity_poly.pdbx_seq_one_letter_code
_entity_poly.pdbx_strand_id
1 'polypeptide(L)'
;MKKLLLLAGLLLAGTVAQAQSSAEVQALTRRLNELARDPDEPATEIRATLSNCHFTEVIRKYRTAGSGESGNFQVSHQKNGADWAVKSDDKVEFELRLGVEWSQVTSLTYVPAHNDKKDRHYYEIKIKRQPPGKSDSTTLEMPVYTTDEAVVRDLVQRLEKVRRSCGAKG
;
A
#
# COMPACT_ATOMS: atom_id res chain seq x y z
N MET A 1 19.12 45.47 -13.26
CA MET A 1 18.86 44.25 -14.06
C MET A 1 19.47 42.94 -13.53
N LYS A 2 20.40 42.97 -12.54
CA LYS A 2 21.03 41.73 -11.98
C LYS A 2 20.18 41.00 -10.92
N LYS A 3 19.18 41.65 -10.32
CA LYS A 3 18.35 41.06 -9.24
C LYS A 3 17.16 40.22 -9.74
N LEU A 4 16.74 40.40 -11.00
CA LEU A 4 15.62 39.62 -11.57
C LEU A 4 16.01 38.20 -12.00
N LEU A 5 17.27 37.96 -12.32
CA LEU A 5 17.74 36.62 -12.72
C LEU A 5 17.87 35.62 -11.55
N LEU A 6 18.06 36.11 -10.33
CA LEU A 6 18.12 35.26 -9.13
C LEU A 6 16.73 34.73 -8.67
N LEU A 7 15.65 35.46 -8.95
CA LEU A 7 14.28 35.00 -8.62
C LEU A 7 13.79 33.93 -9.58
N ALA A 8 14.17 33.96 -10.84
CA ALA A 8 13.80 32.95 -11.82
C ALA A 8 14.47 31.59 -11.54
N GLY A 9 15.68 31.58 -10.99
CA GLY A 9 16.39 30.35 -10.63
C GLY A 9 15.79 29.57 -9.46
N LEU A 10 15.19 30.28 -8.47
CA LEU A 10 14.57 29.64 -7.32
C LEU A 10 13.23 28.95 -7.65
N LEU A 11 12.48 29.45 -8.61
CA LEU A 11 11.20 28.88 -9.02
C LEU A 11 11.36 27.57 -9.80
N LEU A 12 12.46 27.37 -10.51
CA LEU A 12 12.74 26.13 -11.26
C LEU A 12 13.19 24.97 -10.35
N ALA A 13 13.83 25.25 -9.23
CA ALA A 13 14.30 24.22 -8.29
C ALA A 13 13.14 23.52 -7.54
N GLY A 14 12.03 24.23 -7.29
CA GLY A 14 10.87 23.67 -6.59
C GLY A 14 10.08 22.64 -7.41
N THR A 15 10.02 22.80 -8.72
CA THR A 15 9.25 21.89 -9.60
C THR A 15 9.96 20.55 -9.84
N VAL A 16 11.29 20.55 -9.85
CA VAL A 16 12.08 19.32 -10.05
C VAL A 16 11.99 18.39 -8.82
N ALA A 17 11.97 18.94 -7.60
CA ALA A 17 11.86 18.14 -6.38
C ALA A 17 10.51 17.45 -6.26
N GLN A 18 9.40 18.07 -6.65
CA GLN A 18 8.07 17.47 -6.65
C GLN A 18 7.93 16.37 -7.71
N ALA A 19 8.50 16.54 -8.88
CA ALA A 19 8.48 15.54 -9.95
C ALA A 19 9.28 14.29 -9.56
N GLN A 20 10.43 14.45 -8.90
CA GLN A 20 11.23 13.32 -8.40
C GLN A 20 10.48 12.53 -7.30
N SER A 21 9.83 13.20 -6.36
CA SER A 21 9.06 12.51 -5.31
C SER A 21 7.89 11.70 -5.88
N SER A 22 7.21 12.19 -6.90
CA SER A 22 6.14 11.48 -7.59
C SER A 22 6.66 10.22 -8.34
N ALA A 23 7.78 10.33 -9.04
CA ALA A 23 8.39 9.19 -9.73
C ALA A 23 8.89 8.11 -8.76
N GLU A 24 9.47 8.51 -7.62
CA GLU A 24 9.88 7.57 -6.57
C GLU A 24 8.69 6.83 -5.95
N VAL A 25 7.59 7.52 -5.67
CA VAL A 25 6.36 6.91 -5.15
C VAL A 25 5.77 5.94 -6.17
N GLN A 26 5.75 6.29 -7.45
CA GLN A 26 5.28 5.39 -8.51
C GLN A 26 6.17 4.15 -8.65
N ALA A 27 7.49 4.31 -8.61
CA ALA A 27 8.43 3.19 -8.65
C ALA A 27 8.28 2.27 -7.44
N LEU A 28 8.09 2.85 -6.23
CA LEU A 28 7.81 2.10 -5.01
C LEU A 28 6.49 1.32 -5.12
N THR A 29 5.42 1.97 -5.57
CA THR A 29 4.10 1.34 -5.77
C THR A 29 4.19 0.16 -6.73
N ARG A 30 4.88 0.33 -7.86
CA ARG A 30 5.10 -0.74 -8.82
C ARG A 30 5.84 -1.92 -8.20
N ARG A 31 6.93 -1.64 -7.48
CA ARG A 31 7.72 -2.69 -6.83
C ARG A 31 6.95 -3.45 -5.76
N LEU A 32 6.14 -2.76 -4.96
CA LEU A 32 5.22 -3.40 -4.01
C LEU A 32 4.27 -4.35 -4.72
N ASN A 33 3.63 -3.90 -5.80
CA ASN A 33 2.67 -4.69 -6.56
C ASN A 33 3.29 -5.91 -7.27
N GLU A 34 4.54 -5.79 -7.73
CA GLU A 34 5.30 -6.91 -8.29
C GLU A 34 5.55 -7.99 -7.23
N LEU A 35 5.92 -7.58 -6.03
CA LEU A 35 6.29 -8.50 -4.95
C LEU A 35 5.10 -9.00 -4.11
N ALA A 36 3.97 -8.31 -4.13
CA ALA A 36 2.74 -8.75 -3.47
C ALA A 36 1.98 -9.83 -4.25
N ARG A 37 2.39 -10.09 -5.49
CA ARG A 37 1.75 -11.11 -6.34
C ARG A 37 2.21 -12.50 -5.96
N ASP A 38 1.29 -13.35 -5.47
CA ASP A 38 1.57 -14.77 -5.24
C ASP A 38 1.67 -15.51 -6.59
N PRO A 39 2.84 -16.06 -6.95
CA PRO A 39 2.99 -16.78 -8.22
C PRO A 39 2.18 -18.09 -8.28
N ASP A 40 1.77 -18.65 -7.13
CA ASP A 40 0.99 -19.89 -7.06
C ASP A 40 -0.51 -19.65 -6.99
N GLU A 41 -0.94 -18.39 -6.87
CA GLU A 41 -2.34 -18.01 -6.83
C GLU A 41 -2.67 -16.94 -7.88
N PRO A 42 -2.57 -17.27 -9.18
CA PRO A 42 -2.78 -16.28 -10.24
C PRO A 42 -4.20 -15.70 -10.28
N ALA A 43 -5.17 -16.38 -9.67
CA ALA A 43 -6.54 -15.89 -9.51
C ALA A 43 -6.67 -14.86 -8.38
N THR A 44 -5.66 -14.68 -7.54
CA THR A 44 -5.64 -13.68 -6.47
C THR A 44 -4.69 -12.54 -6.83
N GLU A 45 -5.19 -11.31 -6.81
CA GLU A 45 -4.43 -10.09 -7.03
C GLU A 45 -4.39 -9.28 -5.74
N ILE A 46 -3.19 -8.91 -5.28
CA ILE A 46 -3.00 -7.92 -4.22
C ILE A 46 -2.37 -6.70 -4.86
N ARG A 47 -3.01 -5.54 -4.68
CA ARG A 47 -2.57 -4.28 -5.25
C ARG A 47 -2.49 -3.20 -4.19
N ALA A 48 -1.32 -2.62 -4.02
CA ALA A 48 -1.10 -1.42 -3.24
C ALA A 48 -1.21 -0.16 -4.11
N THR A 49 -1.70 0.93 -3.54
CA THR A 49 -1.70 2.27 -4.12
C THR A 49 -1.25 3.26 -3.07
N LEU A 50 -0.34 4.17 -3.47
CA LEU A 50 0.18 5.26 -2.65
C LEU A 50 -0.21 6.58 -3.31
N SER A 51 -1.15 7.32 -2.76
CA SER A 51 -1.60 8.60 -3.32
C SER A 51 -2.13 9.54 -2.24
N ASN A 52 -1.84 10.84 -2.36
CA ASN A 52 -2.42 11.87 -1.49
C ASN A 52 -2.32 11.56 0.01
N CYS A 53 -1.16 11.08 0.44
CA CYS A 53 -0.92 10.64 1.83
C CYS A 53 -1.86 9.53 2.33
N HIS A 54 -2.38 8.75 1.40
CA HIS A 54 -3.24 7.62 1.66
C HIS A 54 -2.61 6.34 1.08
N PHE A 55 -2.60 5.27 1.87
CA PHE A 55 -2.25 3.93 1.44
C PHE A 55 -3.54 3.14 1.24
N THR A 56 -3.69 2.49 0.10
CA THR A 56 -4.80 1.58 -0.15
C THR A 56 -4.26 0.23 -0.60
N GLU A 57 -4.75 -0.83 0.02
CA GLU A 57 -4.56 -2.20 -0.41
C GLU A 57 -5.88 -2.74 -0.95
N VAL A 58 -5.81 -3.39 -2.11
CA VAL A 58 -6.95 -4.09 -2.74
C VAL A 58 -6.55 -5.56 -2.89
N ILE A 59 -7.28 -6.43 -2.24
CA ILE A 59 -7.17 -7.87 -2.38
C ILE A 59 -8.35 -8.32 -3.23
N ARG A 60 -8.10 -8.94 -4.39
CA ARG A 60 -9.11 -9.36 -5.33
C ARG A 60 -8.90 -10.81 -5.71
N LYS A 61 -9.96 -11.60 -5.60
CA LYS A 61 -10.00 -12.97 -6.08
C LYS A 61 -10.94 -13.05 -7.27
N TYR A 62 -10.41 -13.48 -8.39
CA TYR A 62 -11.17 -13.66 -9.61
C TYR A 62 -11.88 -15.00 -9.63
N ARG A 63 -13.06 -15.03 -10.26
CA ARG A 63 -13.80 -16.28 -10.45
C ARG A 63 -13.05 -17.19 -11.40
N THR A 64 -13.02 -18.47 -11.04
CA THR A 64 -12.50 -19.54 -11.91
C THR A 64 -13.67 -20.37 -12.42
N ALA A 65 -13.46 -21.10 -13.52
CA ALA A 65 -14.46 -21.99 -14.07
C ALA A 65 -14.92 -23.01 -12.99
N GLY A 66 -16.23 -23.06 -12.71
CA GLY A 66 -16.80 -23.92 -11.68
C GLY A 66 -17.03 -23.25 -10.30
N SER A 67 -16.65 -22.01 -10.10
CA SER A 67 -17.10 -21.24 -8.94
C SER A 67 -18.62 -20.99 -9.05
N GLY A 68 -19.37 -21.36 -8.00
CA GLY A 68 -20.85 -21.32 -7.97
C GLY A 68 -21.47 -19.94 -8.27
N GLU A 69 -22.81 -19.89 -8.26
CA GLU A 69 -23.58 -18.66 -8.51
C GLU A 69 -23.13 -17.49 -7.64
N SER A 70 -23.05 -16.33 -8.26
CA SER A 70 -22.60 -15.11 -7.60
C SER A 70 -23.78 -14.26 -7.15
N GLY A 71 -23.78 -13.92 -5.87
CA GLY A 71 -24.54 -12.76 -5.43
C GLY A 71 -23.75 -11.49 -5.72
N ASN A 72 -24.33 -10.53 -6.43
CA ASN A 72 -23.74 -9.21 -6.58
C ASN A 72 -24.01 -8.40 -5.31
N PHE A 73 -22.98 -8.04 -4.58
CA PHE A 73 -23.11 -7.19 -3.40
C PHE A 73 -21.93 -6.22 -3.29
N GLN A 74 -22.16 -5.11 -2.64
CA GLN A 74 -21.12 -4.17 -2.25
C GLN A 74 -21.45 -3.56 -0.87
N VAL A 75 -20.50 -3.59 0.03
CA VAL A 75 -20.56 -2.94 1.33
C VAL A 75 -19.30 -2.11 1.51
N SER A 76 -19.43 -0.88 1.99
CA SER A 76 -18.30 -0.01 2.26
C SER A 76 -18.47 0.77 3.54
N HIS A 77 -17.37 1.14 4.16
CA HIS A 77 -17.34 1.96 5.35
C HIS A 77 -16.13 2.90 5.29
N GLN A 78 -16.37 4.17 5.60
CA GLN A 78 -15.32 5.18 5.72
C GLN A 78 -15.48 5.92 7.04
N LYS A 79 -14.47 5.86 7.90
CA LYS A 79 -14.46 6.55 9.19
C LYS A 79 -13.04 6.80 9.68
N ASN A 80 -12.80 8.04 10.13
CA ASN A 80 -11.55 8.41 10.81
C ASN A 80 -10.28 8.09 10.01
N GLY A 81 -10.26 8.38 8.68
CA GLY A 81 -9.09 8.17 7.83
C GLY A 81 -8.76 6.71 7.52
N ALA A 82 -9.68 5.79 7.82
CA ALA A 82 -9.67 4.45 7.27
C ALA A 82 -10.93 4.21 6.46
N ASP A 83 -10.76 3.52 5.39
CA ASP A 83 -11.83 3.02 4.57
C ASP A 83 -11.66 1.53 4.30
N TRP A 84 -12.77 0.83 4.21
CA TRP A 84 -12.81 -0.52 3.70
C TRP A 84 -14.05 -0.71 2.83
N ALA A 85 -13.92 -1.57 1.86
CA ALA A 85 -15.04 -1.99 1.02
C ALA A 85 -14.90 -3.46 0.67
N VAL A 86 -16.02 -4.15 0.60
CA VAL A 86 -16.11 -5.53 0.12
C VAL A 86 -17.07 -5.55 -1.04
N LYS A 87 -16.68 -6.20 -2.13
CA LYS A 87 -17.45 -6.31 -3.35
C LYS A 87 -17.38 -7.73 -3.91
N SER A 88 -18.48 -8.19 -4.52
CA SER A 88 -18.53 -9.37 -5.36
C SER A 88 -19.33 -9.04 -6.63
N ASP A 89 -18.94 -9.58 -7.77
CA ASP A 89 -19.66 -9.45 -9.05
C ASP A 89 -19.39 -10.66 -9.95
N ASP A 90 -19.87 -10.60 -11.21
CA ASP A 90 -19.77 -11.72 -12.15
C ASP A 90 -18.33 -12.16 -12.49
N LYS A 91 -17.36 -11.27 -12.37
CA LYS A 91 -15.93 -11.53 -12.66
C LYS A 91 -15.11 -11.72 -11.42
N VAL A 92 -15.52 -11.08 -10.34
CA VAL A 92 -14.79 -11.04 -9.06
C VAL A 92 -15.59 -11.78 -8.00
N GLU A 93 -15.04 -12.91 -7.53
CA GLU A 93 -15.61 -13.66 -6.42
C GLU A 93 -15.62 -12.84 -5.14
N PHE A 94 -14.50 -12.12 -4.91
CA PHE A 94 -14.30 -11.31 -3.72
C PHE A 94 -13.31 -10.18 -4.01
N GLU A 95 -13.64 -8.96 -3.62
CA GLU A 95 -12.73 -7.82 -3.54
C GLU A 95 -12.81 -7.20 -2.16
N LEU A 96 -11.70 -7.15 -1.46
CA LEU A 96 -11.53 -6.39 -0.22
C LEU A 96 -10.63 -5.19 -0.49
N ARG A 97 -11.11 -4.01 -0.15
CA ARG A 97 -10.32 -2.78 -0.17
C ARG A 97 -10.10 -2.30 1.25
N LEU A 98 -8.87 -2.00 1.59
CA LEU A 98 -8.45 -1.45 2.87
C LEU A 98 -7.66 -0.18 2.64
N GLY A 99 -8.05 0.91 3.31
CA GLY A 99 -7.38 2.19 3.19
C GLY A 99 -6.96 2.75 4.55
N VAL A 100 -5.85 3.51 4.55
CA VAL A 100 -5.35 4.17 5.74
C VAL A 100 -4.60 5.46 5.39
N GLU A 101 -4.84 6.52 6.16
CA GLU A 101 -4.04 7.75 6.08
C GLU A 101 -2.69 7.58 6.75
N TRP A 102 -1.63 8.02 6.09
CA TRP A 102 -0.27 7.94 6.62
C TRP A 102 -0.09 8.70 7.94
N SER A 103 -0.83 9.78 8.15
CA SER A 103 -0.83 10.54 9.41
C SER A 103 -1.25 9.73 10.64
N GLN A 104 -1.97 8.63 10.43
CA GLN A 104 -2.45 7.72 11.48
C GLN A 104 -1.56 6.50 11.67
N VAL A 105 -0.59 6.29 10.79
CA VAL A 105 0.33 5.15 10.89
C VAL A 105 1.34 5.41 11.99
N THR A 106 1.35 4.54 12.99
CA THR A 106 2.23 4.62 14.16
C THR A 106 3.47 3.75 14.02
N SER A 107 3.39 2.69 13.21
CA SER A 107 4.51 1.76 13.03
C SER A 107 4.46 1.10 11.65
N LEU A 108 5.63 0.97 11.03
CA LEU A 108 5.91 0.18 9.83
C LEU A 108 6.99 -0.83 10.18
N THR A 109 6.67 -2.10 10.08
CA THR A 109 7.60 -3.20 10.36
C THR A 109 7.46 -4.29 9.31
N TYR A 110 8.34 -5.27 9.33
CA TYR A 110 8.16 -6.50 8.57
C TYR A 110 8.57 -7.70 9.42
N VAL A 111 8.01 -8.84 9.11
CA VAL A 111 8.31 -10.12 9.76
C VAL A 111 8.48 -11.21 8.71
N PRO A 112 9.33 -12.20 8.94
CA PRO A 112 9.33 -13.41 8.12
C PRO A 112 8.03 -14.17 8.34
N ALA A 113 7.50 -14.75 7.28
CA ALA A 113 6.30 -15.57 7.28
C ALA A 113 6.54 -16.87 6.48
N HIS A 114 5.73 -17.86 6.74
CA HIS A 114 5.80 -19.16 6.07
C HIS A 114 4.39 -19.66 5.73
N ASN A 115 4.24 -20.15 4.51
CA ASN A 115 3.03 -20.83 4.08
C ASN A 115 3.27 -22.33 4.13
N ASP A 116 2.79 -23.01 5.18
CA ASP A 116 3.00 -24.45 5.40
C ASP A 116 2.46 -25.33 4.27
N LYS A 117 1.35 -24.92 3.63
CA LYS A 117 0.72 -25.70 2.55
C LYS A 117 1.56 -25.71 1.27
N LYS A 118 2.36 -24.67 1.06
CA LYS A 118 3.15 -24.46 -0.16
C LYS A 118 4.65 -24.55 0.10
N ASP A 119 5.03 -24.80 1.36
CA ASP A 119 6.43 -24.79 1.83
C ASP A 119 7.20 -23.56 1.33
N ARG A 120 6.59 -22.37 1.50
CA ARG A 120 7.15 -21.14 0.98
C ARG A 120 7.43 -20.14 2.08
N HIS A 121 8.65 -19.61 2.11
CA HIS A 121 9.05 -18.46 2.91
C HIS A 121 8.79 -17.16 2.15
N TYR A 122 8.29 -16.16 2.85
CA TYR A 122 8.03 -14.80 2.38
C TYR A 122 8.11 -13.82 3.55
N TYR A 123 7.83 -12.56 3.32
CA TYR A 123 7.74 -11.55 4.38
C TYR A 123 6.36 -10.91 4.37
N GLU A 124 5.95 -10.40 5.53
CA GLU A 124 4.77 -9.56 5.69
C GLU A 124 5.18 -8.18 6.15
N ILE A 125 4.81 -7.14 5.38
CA ILE A 125 4.89 -5.76 5.84
C ILE A 125 3.67 -5.47 6.68
N LYS A 126 3.90 -5.00 7.92
CA LYS A 126 2.86 -4.68 8.89
C LYS A 126 2.74 -3.17 9.04
N ILE A 127 1.58 -2.63 8.67
CA ILE A 127 1.23 -1.21 8.76
C ILE A 127 0.28 -1.05 9.94
N LYS A 128 0.81 -0.63 11.09
CA LYS A 128 0.00 -0.39 12.28
C LYS A 128 -0.50 1.04 12.29
N ARG A 129 -1.80 1.22 12.45
CA ARG A 129 -2.42 2.54 12.56
C ARG A 129 -3.17 2.68 13.89
N GLN A 130 -3.27 3.92 14.35
CA GLN A 130 -4.07 4.29 15.51
C GLN A 130 -4.83 5.59 15.19
N PRO A 131 -6.18 5.54 15.13
CA PRO A 131 -6.99 6.73 14.91
C PRO A 131 -6.81 7.76 16.03
N PRO A 132 -6.89 9.06 15.73
CA PRO A 132 -6.82 10.10 16.74
C PRO A 132 -7.88 9.90 17.86
N GLY A 133 -7.44 10.02 19.11
CA GLY A 133 -8.32 9.91 20.28
C GLY A 133 -8.84 8.51 20.60
N LYS A 134 -8.26 7.46 19.98
CA LYS A 134 -8.59 6.07 20.28
C LYS A 134 -7.39 5.32 20.83
N SER A 135 -7.63 4.39 21.76
CA SER A 135 -6.64 3.43 22.28
C SER A 135 -6.43 2.26 21.33
N ASP A 136 -7.44 1.90 20.55
CA ASP A 136 -7.42 0.73 19.67
C ASP A 136 -6.57 0.99 18.43
N SER A 137 -5.76 0.02 18.09
CA SER A 137 -4.94 0.02 16.89
C SER A 137 -5.37 -1.09 15.93
N THR A 138 -5.22 -0.85 14.63
CA THR A 138 -5.46 -1.84 13.57
C THR A 138 -4.16 -2.06 12.82
N THR A 139 -3.87 -3.28 12.44
CA THR A 139 -2.72 -3.63 11.60
C THR A 139 -3.20 -4.14 10.25
N LEU A 140 -2.69 -3.55 9.16
CA LEU A 140 -2.75 -4.12 7.82
C LEU A 140 -1.51 -4.96 7.61
N GLU A 141 -1.66 -6.11 6.98
CA GLU A 141 -0.57 -7.04 6.69
C GLU A 141 -0.53 -7.30 5.19
N MET A 142 0.54 -6.89 4.55
CA MET A 142 0.73 -7.05 3.11
C MET A 142 1.84 -8.06 2.85
N PRO A 143 1.58 -9.17 2.13
CA PRO A 143 2.59 -10.15 1.79
C PRO A 143 3.57 -9.59 0.76
N VAL A 144 4.83 -10.00 0.87
CA VAL A 144 5.92 -9.68 -0.05
C VAL A 144 6.66 -10.97 -0.37
N TYR A 145 6.38 -11.53 -1.54
CA TYR A 145 6.89 -12.82 -1.98
C TYR A 145 8.33 -12.70 -2.48
N THR A 146 9.26 -12.64 -1.53
CA THR A 146 10.69 -12.68 -1.74
C THR A 146 11.36 -13.36 -0.54
N THR A 147 12.51 -13.97 -0.75
CA THR A 147 13.37 -14.50 0.31
C THR A 147 14.52 -13.54 0.67
N ASP A 148 14.65 -12.44 -0.08
CA ASP A 148 15.69 -11.43 0.13
C ASP A 148 15.20 -10.36 1.13
N GLU A 149 15.66 -10.47 2.36
CA GLU A 149 15.36 -9.51 3.42
C GLU A 149 15.81 -8.07 3.10
N ALA A 150 16.90 -7.90 2.34
CA ALA A 150 17.40 -6.57 2.00
C ALA A 150 16.41 -5.82 1.12
N VAL A 151 15.71 -6.52 0.22
CA VAL A 151 14.63 -5.96 -0.60
C VAL A 151 13.47 -5.47 0.27
N VAL A 152 13.05 -6.28 1.25
CA VAL A 152 11.92 -5.92 2.14
C VAL A 152 12.30 -4.74 3.02
N ARG A 153 13.51 -4.71 3.53
CA ARG A 153 14.04 -3.60 4.32
C ARG A 153 14.06 -2.30 3.53
N ASP A 154 14.51 -2.32 2.27
CA ASP A 154 14.47 -1.14 1.39
C ASP A 154 13.04 -0.65 1.17
N LEU A 155 12.09 -1.56 0.90
CA LEU A 155 10.68 -1.20 0.74
C LEU A 155 10.12 -0.51 1.98
N VAL A 156 10.35 -1.07 3.17
CA VAL A 156 9.88 -0.47 4.44
C VAL A 156 10.53 0.89 4.69
N GLN A 157 11.83 1.05 4.43
CA GLN A 157 12.51 2.34 4.55
C GLN A 157 11.93 3.40 3.60
N ARG A 158 11.58 3.01 2.37
CA ARG A 158 10.97 3.93 1.39
C ARG A 158 9.53 4.27 1.76
N LEU A 159 8.74 3.30 2.24
CA LEU A 159 7.40 3.56 2.79
C LEU A 159 7.45 4.51 3.98
N GLU A 160 8.46 4.36 4.85
CA GLU A 160 8.67 5.26 5.98
C GLU A 160 8.99 6.70 5.54
N LYS A 161 9.76 6.88 4.45
CA LYS A 161 9.97 8.21 3.86
C LYS A 161 8.65 8.83 3.37
N VAL A 162 7.80 8.04 2.69
CA VAL A 162 6.47 8.50 2.26
C VAL A 162 5.64 8.90 3.48
N ARG A 163 5.59 8.06 4.52
CA ARG A 163 4.86 8.36 5.75
C ARG A 163 5.29 9.68 6.38
N ARG A 164 6.60 9.91 6.50
CA ARG A 164 7.15 11.16 7.07
C ARG A 164 6.83 12.38 6.21
N SER A 165 6.85 12.25 4.90
CA SER A 165 6.49 13.35 4.00
C SER A 165 5.03 13.77 4.11
N CYS A 166 4.18 12.89 4.64
CA CYS A 166 2.77 13.13 4.91
C CYS A 166 2.47 13.71 6.31
N GLY A 167 3.48 14.18 7.01
CA GLY A 167 3.31 14.82 8.33
C GLY A 167 3.01 13.84 9.47
N ALA A 168 3.25 12.55 9.27
CA ALA A 168 3.14 11.57 10.34
C ALA A 168 4.23 11.86 11.40
N LYS A 169 3.81 12.06 12.65
CA LYS A 169 4.74 12.19 13.77
C LYS A 169 5.45 10.86 13.99
N GLY A 170 6.77 10.90 14.01
CA GLY A 170 7.61 9.74 14.35
C GLY A 170 7.50 9.39 15.82
#